data_d60a4df543be6838638e00dbf65622bb
#
_entry.id   d60a4df543be6838638e00dbf65622bb
#
_cell.length_a   1.000
_cell.length_b   1.000
_cell.length_c   1.000
_cell.angle_alpha   90.00
_cell.angle_beta   90.00
_cell.angle_gamma   90.00
#
_symmetry.space_group_name_H-M   'P 1'
#
loop_
_entity.id
_entity.type
_entity.pdbx_description
1 polymer ?
#
loop_
_entity_poly.entity_id
_entity_poly.type
_entity_poly.pdbx_seq_one_letter_code
_entity_poly.pdbx_strand_id
1 'polypeptide(L)'
;MKKWMSFLMALLLTISAVAFVQPAVQAESMYIIADSDKRELTREELWGYKYDTLLYAFNEIYARHGYKFETGSRCYNWFIQMPWYTPNASESSTNHHEAYSQCSKIENKNVDLIKDVRREMREKKTTNPTGKGMPTPPAQAVNKPRGFSFVNLDAGQKLAVYTAPSTNAYRANNGKATCSTNGAVYALGWDDGWMLMLYEANQAGQYRVGYVNGAKIKGKKPNLDILTWDRSSCEVLTATTLTDDPALTGKVLTHLPAGTKVTYLSTMYNSTAWDYIETTIDGQVARGFVPSGTLSITGIDITEGGNG
;
A
#
# COMPACT_ATOMS: atom_id res chain seq x y z
N MET A 1 34.67 -72.81 20.63
CA MET A 1 33.53 -73.40 19.87
C MET A 1 32.51 -72.35 19.70
N LYS A 2 32.01 -72.26 18.45
CA LYS A 2 30.94 -71.43 17.88
C LYS A 2 31.22 -69.91 17.71
N LYS A 3 31.63 -69.62 16.51
CA LYS A 3 31.66 -68.29 15.86
C LYS A 3 30.22 -67.79 15.63
N TRP A 4 29.95 -66.50 15.95
CA TRP A 4 28.79 -65.80 15.48
C TRP A 4 29.27 -64.64 14.62
N MET A 5 28.99 -64.72 13.33
CA MET A 5 29.19 -63.65 12.36
C MET A 5 28.03 -62.66 12.49
N SER A 6 28.40 -61.41 12.80
CA SER A 6 27.45 -60.30 12.72
C SER A 6 27.49 -59.73 11.32
N PHE A 7 26.36 -59.83 10.59
CA PHE A 7 26.12 -59.15 9.34
C PHE A 7 25.79 -57.66 9.64
N LEU A 8 26.68 -56.75 9.26
CA LEU A 8 26.36 -55.32 9.17
C LEU A 8 25.67 -55.04 7.84
N MET A 9 24.40 -54.80 7.91
CA MET A 9 23.61 -54.32 6.78
C MET A 9 23.73 -52.78 6.69
N ALA A 10 24.54 -52.30 5.75
CA ALA A 10 24.65 -50.89 5.45
C ALA A 10 23.41 -50.45 4.68
N LEU A 11 22.50 -49.71 5.30
CA LEU A 11 21.38 -49.05 4.70
C LEU A 11 21.86 -47.75 4.09
N LEU A 12 22.06 -47.71 2.77
CA LEU A 12 22.31 -46.49 1.99
C LEU A 12 20.98 -45.73 1.88
N LEU A 13 20.83 -44.71 2.71
CA LEU A 13 19.79 -43.68 2.53
C LEU A 13 20.22 -42.74 1.40
N THR A 14 19.72 -42.97 0.21
CA THR A 14 19.77 -41.96 -0.87
C THR A 14 18.76 -40.88 -0.57
N ILE A 15 19.25 -39.77 0.02
CA ILE A 15 18.45 -38.53 0.10
C ILE A 15 18.41 -37.95 -1.29
N SER A 16 17.32 -38.22 -2.02
CA SER A 16 17.00 -37.47 -3.23
C SER A 16 16.67 -36.03 -2.82
N ALA A 17 17.62 -35.13 -3.03
CA ALA A 17 17.33 -33.70 -2.97
C ALA A 17 16.32 -33.38 -4.07
N VAL A 18 15.04 -33.35 -3.72
CA VAL A 18 14.02 -32.73 -4.55
C VAL A 18 14.31 -31.25 -4.52
N ALA A 19 15.03 -30.77 -5.52
CA ALA A 19 15.10 -29.33 -5.79
C ALA A 19 13.65 -28.86 -6.02
N PHE A 20 13.08 -28.18 -5.04
CA PHE A 20 11.87 -27.41 -5.24
C PHE A 20 12.21 -26.31 -6.25
N VAL A 21 12.04 -26.61 -7.52
CA VAL A 21 11.91 -25.60 -8.56
C VAL A 21 10.62 -24.86 -8.20
N GLN A 22 10.71 -23.75 -7.53
CA GLN A 22 9.57 -22.86 -7.38
C GLN A 22 9.22 -22.39 -8.79
N PRO A 23 8.00 -22.64 -9.22
CA PRO A 23 7.64 -22.39 -10.61
C PRO A 23 7.60 -20.89 -10.89
N ALA A 24 8.03 -20.53 -12.09
CA ALA A 24 7.88 -19.17 -12.67
C ALA A 24 6.43 -18.62 -12.62
N VAL A 25 5.44 -19.46 -12.32
CA VAL A 25 4.03 -19.13 -12.11
C VAL A 25 3.82 -18.08 -11.00
N GLN A 26 4.69 -18.01 -10.00
CA GLN A 26 4.55 -17.03 -8.91
C GLN A 26 4.99 -15.61 -9.32
N ALA A 27 5.86 -15.50 -10.32
CA ALA A 27 6.26 -14.19 -10.87
C ALA A 27 5.15 -13.59 -11.78
N GLU A 28 4.44 -14.41 -12.55
CA GLU A 28 3.30 -13.94 -13.36
C GLU A 28 2.13 -13.45 -12.50
N SER A 29 1.93 -13.99 -11.31
CA SER A 29 0.86 -13.58 -10.41
C SER A 29 1.05 -12.17 -9.80
N MET A 30 2.25 -11.58 -9.92
CA MET A 30 2.55 -10.23 -9.40
C MET A 30 2.25 -9.11 -10.39
N TYR A 31 1.94 -9.44 -11.63
CA TYR A 31 1.53 -8.47 -12.63
C TYR A 31 0.00 -8.47 -12.79
N ILE A 32 -0.54 -7.30 -13.09
CA ILE A 32 -1.97 -7.15 -13.38
C ILE A 32 -2.25 -7.71 -14.77
N ILE A 33 -1.44 -7.29 -15.77
CA ILE A 33 -1.48 -7.81 -17.13
C ILE A 33 -0.04 -8.11 -17.57
N ALA A 34 0.41 -9.34 -17.34
CA ALA A 34 1.80 -9.75 -17.42
C ALA A 34 2.44 -9.56 -18.81
N ASP A 35 1.66 -9.63 -19.87
CA ASP A 35 2.12 -9.58 -21.27
C ASP A 35 1.72 -8.28 -22.00
N SER A 36 1.37 -7.23 -21.25
CA SER A 36 1.00 -5.94 -21.81
C SER A 36 2.16 -5.21 -22.52
N ASP A 37 3.40 -5.67 -22.33
CA ASP A 37 4.60 -5.22 -23.04
C ASP A 37 4.87 -5.98 -24.34
N LYS A 38 4.19 -7.12 -24.57
CA LYS A 38 4.49 -8.07 -25.65
C LYS A 38 3.41 -8.12 -26.74
N ARG A 39 2.18 -7.79 -26.40
CA ARG A 39 1.05 -7.83 -27.33
C ARG A 39 0.10 -6.66 -27.16
N GLU A 40 -0.67 -6.39 -28.20
CA GLU A 40 -1.81 -5.47 -28.08
C GLU A 40 -2.94 -6.16 -27.28
N LEU A 41 -3.49 -5.41 -26.32
CA LEU A 41 -4.64 -5.82 -25.53
C LEU A 41 -5.93 -5.62 -26.34
N THR A 42 -7.01 -6.29 -25.96
CA THR A 42 -8.32 -6.10 -26.58
C THR A 42 -9.28 -5.37 -25.63
N ARG A 43 -10.25 -4.68 -26.21
CA ARG A 43 -11.28 -3.98 -25.45
C ARG A 43 -12.13 -4.95 -24.62
N GLU A 44 -12.48 -6.11 -25.19
CA GLU A 44 -13.24 -7.17 -24.53
C GLU A 44 -12.50 -7.72 -23.32
N GLU A 45 -11.19 -7.93 -23.44
CA GLU A 45 -10.34 -8.37 -22.34
C GLU A 45 -10.33 -7.35 -21.21
N LEU A 46 -10.18 -6.06 -21.53
CA LEU A 46 -10.14 -4.99 -20.54
C LEU A 46 -11.48 -4.77 -19.83
N TRP A 47 -12.60 -4.98 -20.52
CA TRP A 47 -13.92 -4.98 -19.89
C TRP A 47 -14.10 -6.13 -18.89
N GLY A 48 -13.24 -7.16 -18.91
CA GLY A 48 -13.17 -8.22 -17.90
C GLY A 48 -12.59 -7.79 -16.55
N TYR A 49 -12.00 -6.58 -16.44
CA TYR A 49 -11.40 -6.07 -15.21
C TYR A 49 -12.32 -5.09 -14.48
N LYS A 50 -12.10 -4.95 -13.15
CA LYS A 50 -12.71 -3.86 -12.39
C LYS A 50 -12.12 -2.51 -12.82
N TYR A 51 -12.93 -1.47 -12.72
CA TYR A 51 -12.55 -0.10 -13.05
C TYR A 51 -11.23 0.33 -12.34
N ASP A 52 -11.14 0.08 -11.04
CA ASP A 52 -9.94 0.44 -10.27
C ASP A 52 -8.73 -0.39 -10.65
N THR A 53 -8.93 -1.68 -10.98
CA THR A 53 -7.82 -2.53 -11.44
C THR A 53 -7.17 -1.98 -12.72
N LEU A 54 -7.97 -1.42 -13.61
CA LEU A 54 -7.47 -0.79 -14.84
C LEU A 54 -6.64 0.47 -14.58
N LEU A 55 -6.89 1.19 -13.46
CA LEU A 55 -5.99 2.28 -13.05
C LEU A 55 -4.58 1.78 -12.81
N TYR A 56 -4.47 0.72 -12.03
CA TYR A 56 -3.16 0.13 -11.74
C TYR A 56 -2.55 -0.54 -12.98
N ALA A 57 -3.38 -1.10 -13.88
CA ALA A 57 -2.90 -1.79 -15.07
C ALA A 57 -2.12 -0.87 -16.03
N PHE A 58 -2.62 0.34 -16.35
CA PHE A 58 -1.84 1.25 -17.17
C PHE A 58 -0.64 1.85 -16.42
N ASN A 59 -0.77 2.10 -15.11
CA ASN A 59 0.33 2.55 -14.29
C ASN A 59 1.40 1.47 -14.08
N GLU A 60 1.05 0.18 -14.18
CA GLU A 60 2.02 -0.92 -14.17
C GLU A 60 2.98 -0.83 -15.36
N ILE A 61 2.48 -0.43 -16.53
CA ILE A 61 3.32 -0.21 -17.70
C ILE A 61 4.37 0.87 -17.40
N TYR A 62 3.97 1.99 -16.83
CA TYR A 62 4.91 3.05 -16.42
C TYR A 62 5.85 2.60 -15.30
N ALA A 63 5.35 1.85 -14.32
CA ALA A 63 6.15 1.32 -13.22
C ALA A 63 7.30 0.41 -13.69
N ARG A 64 7.07 -0.38 -14.76
CA ARG A 64 8.11 -1.24 -15.37
C ARG A 64 9.24 -0.44 -15.96
N HIS A 65 8.99 0.81 -16.38
CA HIS A 65 10.00 1.76 -16.87
C HIS A 65 10.58 2.63 -15.74
N GLY A 66 10.31 2.31 -14.48
CA GLY A 66 10.88 3.03 -13.34
C GLY A 66 10.19 4.33 -12.99
N TYR A 67 8.98 4.59 -13.50
CA TYR A 67 8.21 5.79 -13.14
C TYR A 67 8.10 5.92 -11.62
N LYS A 68 8.45 7.09 -11.09
CA LYS A 68 8.37 7.37 -9.65
C LYS A 68 7.00 7.97 -9.32
N PHE A 69 6.16 7.19 -8.68
CA PHE A 69 4.87 7.66 -8.17
C PHE A 69 5.06 8.57 -6.95
N GLU A 70 4.10 9.49 -6.76
CA GLU A 70 4.07 10.36 -5.58
C GLU A 70 3.89 9.55 -4.30
N THR A 71 4.76 9.80 -3.32
CA THR A 71 4.74 9.07 -2.04
C THR A 71 3.42 9.27 -1.31
N GLY A 72 2.81 8.18 -0.87
CA GLY A 72 1.49 8.17 -0.23
C GLY A 72 0.34 7.91 -1.20
N SER A 73 0.50 8.15 -2.52
CA SER A 73 -0.52 7.81 -3.49
C SER A 73 -0.82 6.30 -3.49
N ARG A 74 -2.01 5.92 -3.94
CA ARG A 74 -2.40 4.50 -4.00
C ARG A 74 -1.55 3.68 -4.98
N CYS A 75 -1.08 4.29 -6.08
CA CYS A 75 -0.17 3.63 -7.00
C CYS A 75 1.22 3.44 -6.38
N TYR A 76 1.77 4.47 -5.69
CA TYR A 76 3.00 4.30 -4.92
C TYR A 76 2.89 3.13 -3.95
N ASN A 77 1.84 3.13 -3.12
CA ASN A 77 1.64 2.12 -2.09
C ASN A 77 1.46 0.71 -2.66
N TRP A 78 0.92 0.58 -3.87
CA TRP A 78 0.84 -0.71 -4.57
C TRP A 78 2.20 -1.13 -5.14
N PHE A 79 2.81 -0.30 -5.98
CA PHE A 79 4.01 -0.71 -6.71
C PHE A 79 5.22 -0.88 -5.80
N ILE A 80 5.34 -0.13 -4.70
CA ILE A 80 6.44 -0.31 -3.73
C ILE A 80 6.43 -1.70 -3.05
N GLN A 81 5.31 -2.45 -3.14
CA GLN A 81 5.22 -3.83 -2.69
C GLN A 81 5.92 -4.79 -3.68
N MET A 82 6.03 -4.41 -4.94
CA MET A 82 6.48 -5.31 -6.01
C MET A 82 8.00 -5.44 -6.00
N PRO A 83 8.54 -6.68 -5.97
CA PRO A 83 9.99 -6.90 -5.96
C PRO A 83 10.69 -6.39 -7.23
N TRP A 84 9.95 -6.30 -8.33
CA TRP A 84 10.46 -5.84 -9.62
C TRP A 84 10.42 -4.32 -9.78
N TYR A 85 9.69 -3.59 -8.93
CA TYR A 85 9.56 -2.14 -9.05
C TYR A 85 10.78 -1.43 -8.46
N THR A 86 11.47 -0.68 -9.31
CA THR A 86 12.60 0.16 -8.91
C THR A 86 12.37 1.57 -9.46
N PRO A 87 11.88 2.50 -8.62
CA PRO A 87 11.63 3.87 -9.07
C PRO A 87 12.93 4.57 -9.44
N ASN A 88 12.93 5.32 -10.54
CA ASN A 88 14.07 6.14 -10.93
C ASN A 88 14.19 7.34 -9.98
N ALA A 89 15.31 7.43 -9.26
CA ALA A 89 15.52 8.48 -8.26
C ALA A 89 15.71 9.89 -8.87
N SER A 90 16.08 9.97 -10.15
CA SER A 90 16.33 11.23 -10.85
C SER A 90 15.09 11.85 -11.49
N GLU A 91 13.98 11.10 -11.61
CA GLU A 91 12.79 11.58 -12.28
C GLU A 91 11.85 12.31 -11.32
N SER A 92 11.29 13.42 -11.81
CA SER A 92 10.17 14.07 -11.16
C SER A 92 8.95 13.18 -11.31
N SER A 93 8.30 12.84 -10.21
CA SER A 93 7.16 11.94 -10.15
C SER A 93 5.94 12.38 -10.99
N THR A 94 5.92 13.59 -11.50
CA THR A 94 4.73 14.20 -12.11
C THR A 94 4.73 14.20 -13.63
N ASN A 95 5.77 13.69 -14.30
CA ASN A 95 5.89 13.78 -15.75
C ASN A 95 5.46 12.49 -16.48
N HIS A 96 4.14 12.30 -16.61
CA HIS A 96 3.57 11.20 -17.40
C HIS A 96 3.98 11.20 -18.87
N HIS A 97 4.30 12.36 -19.46
CA HIS A 97 4.81 12.44 -20.83
C HIS A 97 6.17 11.77 -20.99
N GLU A 98 7.02 11.92 -19.99
CA GLU A 98 8.34 11.28 -19.99
C GLU A 98 8.20 9.76 -19.87
N ALA A 99 7.37 9.27 -18.95
CA ALA A 99 7.08 7.85 -18.81
C ALA A 99 6.48 7.26 -20.11
N TYR A 100 5.53 7.96 -20.72
CA TYR A 100 4.94 7.55 -22.00
C TYR A 100 5.99 7.48 -23.13
N SER A 101 6.94 8.40 -23.15
CA SER A 101 8.01 8.42 -24.17
C SER A 101 8.98 7.26 -24.06
N GLN A 102 9.10 6.66 -22.89
CA GLN A 102 9.97 5.50 -22.63
C GLN A 102 9.29 4.16 -23.02
N CYS A 103 7.97 4.16 -23.13
CA CYS A 103 7.21 2.98 -23.50
C CYS A 103 7.36 2.63 -24.98
N SER A 104 7.31 1.34 -25.30
CA SER A 104 7.24 0.85 -26.68
C SER A 104 5.93 1.26 -27.36
N LYS A 105 5.85 1.11 -28.68
CA LYS A 105 4.60 1.38 -29.42
C LYS A 105 3.42 0.49 -28.97
N ILE A 106 3.70 -0.76 -28.57
CA ILE A 106 2.68 -1.69 -28.05
C ILE A 106 2.18 -1.20 -26.71
N GLU A 107 3.09 -0.87 -25.81
CA GLU A 107 2.75 -0.38 -24.47
C GLU A 107 1.95 0.92 -24.54
N ASN A 108 2.33 1.88 -25.38
CA ASN A 108 1.59 3.13 -25.56
C ASN A 108 0.18 2.88 -26.08
N LYS A 109 -0.02 1.98 -27.07
CA LYS A 109 -1.35 1.58 -27.53
C LYS A 109 -2.18 0.96 -26.39
N ASN A 110 -1.55 0.14 -25.55
CA ASN A 110 -2.21 -0.50 -24.43
C ASN A 110 -2.58 0.51 -23.34
N VAL A 111 -1.71 1.47 -23.02
CA VAL A 111 -2.02 2.58 -22.10
C VAL A 111 -3.23 3.36 -22.59
N ASP A 112 -3.25 3.75 -23.87
CA ASP A 112 -4.34 4.52 -24.47
C ASP A 112 -5.64 3.72 -24.45
N LEU A 113 -5.60 2.45 -24.83
CA LEU A 113 -6.77 1.57 -24.83
C LEU A 113 -7.34 1.36 -23.41
N ILE A 114 -6.48 1.15 -22.41
CA ILE A 114 -6.91 1.01 -21.02
C ILE A 114 -7.60 2.28 -20.54
N LYS A 115 -7.02 3.45 -20.82
CA LYS A 115 -7.62 4.76 -20.49
C LYS A 115 -8.96 4.96 -21.18
N ASP A 116 -9.09 4.56 -22.44
CA ASP A 116 -10.34 4.61 -23.20
C ASP A 116 -11.42 3.73 -22.55
N VAL A 117 -11.11 2.48 -22.24
CA VAL A 117 -12.05 1.56 -21.58
C VAL A 117 -12.48 2.11 -20.22
N ARG A 118 -11.56 2.67 -19.44
CA ARG A 118 -11.92 3.33 -18.18
C ARG A 118 -12.86 4.52 -18.39
N ARG A 119 -12.62 5.34 -19.39
CA ARG A 119 -13.53 6.45 -19.77
C ARG A 119 -14.92 5.93 -20.10
N GLU A 120 -15.04 4.87 -20.89
CA GLU A 120 -16.33 4.24 -21.22
C GLU A 120 -17.05 3.68 -19.99
N MET A 121 -16.31 3.03 -19.08
CA MET A 121 -16.88 2.53 -17.83
C MET A 121 -17.46 3.68 -16.98
N ARG A 122 -16.75 4.81 -16.92
CA ARG A 122 -17.22 6.01 -16.24
C ARG A 122 -18.50 6.56 -16.88
N GLU A 123 -18.53 6.72 -18.21
CA GLU A 123 -19.70 7.19 -18.97
C GLU A 123 -20.90 6.26 -18.73
N LYS A 124 -20.68 4.97 -18.68
CA LYS A 124 -21.69 3.95 -18.36
C LYS A 124 -22.02 3.85 -16.87
N LYS A 125 -21.35 4.62 -16.02
CA LYS A 125 -21.49 4.61 -14.54
C LYS A 125 -21.34 3.22 -13.95
N THR A 126 -20.36 2.44 -14.41
CA THR A 126 -20.08 1.10 -13.92
C THR A 126 -18.64 0.97 -13.43
N THR A 127 -18.45 0.31 -12.29
CA THR A 127 -17.13 -0.08 -11.78
C THR A 127 -16.78 -1.52 -12.15
N ASN A 128 -17.70 -2.22 -12.86
CA ASN A 128 -17.61 -3.65 -13.14
C ASN A 128 -17.27 -4.48 -11.87
N PRO A 129 -18.15 -4.54 -10.87
CA PRO A 129 -17.83 -5.11 -9.55
C PRO A 129 -17.49 -6.60 -9.59
N THR A 130 -17.93 -7.32 -10.61
CA THR A 130 -17.66 -8.75 -10.84
C THR A 130 -16.41 -9.02 -11.67
N GLY A 131 -15.79 -7.96 -12.19
CA GLY A 131 -14.57 -8.05 -12.99
C GLY A 131 -13.37 -8.53 -12.17
N LYS A 132 -12.29 -8.88 -12.87
CA LYS A 132 -11.02 -9.27 -12.28
C LYS A 132 -10.44 -8.12 -11.47
N GLY A 133 -10.15 -8.37 -10.21
CA GLY A 133 -9.55 -7.41 -9.29
C GLY A 133 -8.03 -7.41 -9.33
N MET A 134 -7.42 -6.68 -8.41
CA MET A 134 -5.98 -6.66 -8.19
C MET A 134 -5.47 -8.05 -7.80
N PRO A 135 -4.25 -8.43 -8.21
CA PRO A 135 -3.62 -9.63 -7.69
C PRO A 135 -3.39 -9.51 -6.17
N THR A 136 -3.14 -10.64 -5.51
CA THR A 136 -2.79 -10.63 -4.10
C THR A 136 -1.42 -9.97 -3.92
N PRO A 137 -1.27 -8.97 -3.02
CA PRO A 137 0.02 -8.36 -2.77
C PRO A 137 1.00 -9.38 -2.20
N PRO A 138 2.32 -9.24 -2.47
CA PRO A 138 3.32 -10.12 -1.91
C PRO A 138 3.26 -10.15 -0.38
N ALA A 139 3.40 -11.35 0.20
CA ALA A 139 3.43 -11.50 1.65
C ALA A 139 4.56 -10.65 2.27
N GLN A 140 4.26 -9.97 3.36
CA GLN A 140 5.24 -9.20 4.13
C GLN A 140 5.79 -10.07 5.27
N ALA A 141 7.11 -10.04 5.45
CA ALA A 141 7.77 -10.78 6.53
C ALA A 141 7.45 -10.22 7.92
N VAL A 142 7.03 -8.98 8.00
CA VAL A 142 6.63 -8.26 9.22
C VAL A 142 5.35 -7.48 8.96
N ASN A 143 4.54 -7.26 9.99
CA ASN A 143 3.30 -6.49 9.92
C ASN A 143 3.56 -4.98 9.74
N LYS A 144 4.44 -4.65 8.80
CA LYS A 144 4.85 -3.29 8.48
C LYS A 144 4.60 -3.04 7.00
N PRO A 145 3.71 -2.12 6.64
CA PRO A 145 3.53 -1.73 5.24
C PRO A 145 4.86 -1.27 4.65
N ARG A 146 5.16 -1.66 3.42
CA ARG A 146 6.31 -1.10 2.69
C ARG A 146 6.07 0.39 2.43
N GLY A 147 7.14 1.10 2.10
CA GLY A 147 7.12 2.55 1.94
C GLY A 147 7.56 3.29 3.21
N PHE A 148 7.32 2.74 4.40
CA PHE A 148 7.87 3.28 5.64
C PHE A 148 9.35 2.91 5.77
N SER A 149 10.21 3.93 5.72
CA SER A 149 11.66 3.80 5.85
C SER A 149 12.12 4.11 7.27
N PHE A 150 13.14 3.39 7.75
CA PHE A 150 13.76 3.69 9.04
C PHE A 150 14.28 5.14 9.05
N VAL A 151 13.98 5.86 10.13
CA VAL A 151 14.48 7.22 10.35
C VAL A 151 15.30 7.28 11.63
N ASN A 152 16.49 7.87 11.52
CA ASN A 152 17.36 8.07 12.67
C ASN A 152 17.02 9.42 13.33
N LEU A 153 16.27 9.36 14.42
CA LEU A 153 15.98 10.53 15.27
C LEU A 153 16.88 10.50 16.50
N ASP A 154 17.23 11.68 17.01
CA ASP A 154 17.99 11.78 18.27
C ASP A 154 17.24 11.04 19.38
N ALA A 155 17.96 10.18 20.11
CA ALA A 155 17.40 9.35 21.15
C ALA A 155 16.86 10.17 22.35
N GLY A 156 16.04 9.55 23.18
CA GLY A 156 15.54 10.11 24.43
C GLY A 156 14.35 11.07 24.28
N GLN A 157 13.79 11.23 23.08
CA GLN A 157 12.61 12.04 22.89
C GLN A 157 11.33 11.22 23.15
N LYS A 158 10.33 11.90 23.73
CA LYS A 158 8.97 11.39 23.86
C LYS A 158 8.03 12.32 23.11
N LEU A 159 7.59 11.86 21.93
CA LEU A 159 6.83 12.69 21.00
C LEU A 159 5.35 12.34 21.11
N ALA A 160 4.50 13.36 21.18
CA ALA A 160 3.04 13.17 21.14
C ALA A 160 2.61 12.70 19.75
N VAL A 161 1.78 11.66 19.70
CA VAL A 161 1.25 11.11 18.45
C VAL A 161 -0.21 11.46 18.29
N TYR A 162 -0.57 11.89 17.10
CA TYR A 162 -1.91 12.27 16.67
C TYR A 162 -2.35 11.39 15.50
N THR A 163 -3.64 11.22 15.31
CA THR A 163 -4.16 10.43 14.20
C THR A 163 -4.21 11.21 12.87
N ALA A 164 -4.15 12.55 12.93
CA ALA A 164 -4.11 13.41 11.75
C ALA A 164 -3.10 14.56 11.97
N PRO A 165 -2.68 15.28 10.90
CA PRO A 165 -1.64 16.32 10.97
C PRO A 165 -2.15 17.63 11.60
N SER A 166 -2.59 17.58 12.85
CA SER A 166 -3.11 18.73 13.60
C SER A 166 -2.98 18.50 15.11
N THR A 167 -2.71 19.55 15.86
CA THR A 167 -2.74 19.52 17.35
C THR A 167 -4.16 19.34 17.91
N ASN A 168 -5.19 19.62 17.10
CA ASN A 168 -6.59 19.43 17.43
C ASN A 168 -7.14 18.06 16.97
N ALA A 169 -6.30 17.23 16.34
CA ALA A 169 -6.71 15.91 15.90
C ALA A 169 -6.88 14.95 17.09
N TYR A 170 -7.70 13.94 16.87
CA TYR A 170 -7.89 12.86 17.82
C TYR A 170 -6.55 12.20 18.20
N ARG A 171 -6.43 11.81 19.45
CA ARG A 171 -5.27 11.08 19.96
C ARG A 171 -5.73 9.81 20.63
N ALA A 172 -5.20 8.69 20.16
CA ALA A 172 -5.42 7.39 20.76
C ALA A 172 -4.94 7.32 22.23
N ASN A 173 -5.22 6.22 22.89
CA ASN A 173 -4.84 5.98 24.28
C ASN A 173 -5.34 7.08 25.25
N ASN A 174 -6.62 7.45 25.13
CA ASN A 174 -7.25 8.51 25.94
C ASN A 174 -6.45 9.83 25.89
N GLY A 175 -6.04 10.26 24.70
CA GLY A 175 -5.28 11.49 24.49
C GLY A 175 -3.79 11.40 24.86
N LYS A 176 -3.27 10.22 25.22
CA LYS A 176 -1.91 10.03 25.74
C LYS A 176 -0.97 9.30 24.78
N ALA A 177 -1.39 9.01 23.52
CA ALA A 177 -0.54 8.34 22.56
C ALA A 177 0.80 9.07 22.38
N THR A 178 1.91 8.33 22.51
CA THR A 178 3.28 8.85 22.38
C THR A 178 4.17 7.81 21.73
N CYS A 179 5.18 8.30 21.01
CA CYS A 179 6.29 7.51 20.49
C CYS A 179 7.57 7.87 21.27
N SER A 180 8.39 6.84 21.55
CA SER A 180 9.75 7.02 22.09
C SER A 180 10.75 6.85 20.96
N THR A 181 11.69 7.80 20.82
CA THR A 181 12.78 7.68 19.84
C THR A 181 13.92 6.76 20.30
N ASN A 182 13.78 6.12 21.46
CA ASN A 182 14.68 5.03 21.87
C ASN A 182 14.34 3.71 21.15
N GLY A 183 13.12 3.57 20.63
CA GLY A 183 12.69 2.45 19.79
C GLY A 183 12.88 2.74 18.29
N ALA A 184 12.65 1.73 17.47
CA ALA A 184 12.65 1.90 16.03
C ALA A 184 11.47 2.77 15.58
N VAL A 185 11.77 3.80 14.79
CA VAL A 185 10.78 4.68 14.14
C VAL A 185 10.97 4.57 12.64
N TYR A 186 9.87 4.39 11.94
CA TYR A 186 9.83 4.41 10.49
C TYR A 186 8.92 5.53 10.03
N ALA A 187 9.21 6.19 8.93
CA ALA A 187 8.38 7.25 8.38
C ALA A 187 8.07 7.03 6.92
N LEU A 188 6.87 7.45 6.51
CA LEU A 188 6.44 7.44 5.11
C LEU A 188 6.79 8.76 4.43
N GLY A 189 6.50 9.89 5.08
CA GLY A 189 6.71 11.21 4.50
C GLY A 189 6.21 12.33 5.40
N TRP A 190 6.22 13.55 4.84
CA TRP A 190 5.73 14.77 5.46
C TRP A 190 4.35 15.15 4.93
N ASP A 191 3.42 15.48 5.81
CA ASP A 191 2.09 15.98 5.51
C ASP A 191 1.90 17.30 6.29
N ASP A 192 1.99 18.42 5.59
CA ASP A 192 1.89 19.78 6.17
C ASP A 192 2.77 19.99 7.41
N GLY A 193 4.04 19.59 7.31
CA GLY A 193 5.01 19.71 8.40
C GLY A 193 4.87 18.67 9.52
N TRP A 194 3.97 17.71 9.38
CA TRP A 194 3.81 16.56 10.27
C TRP A 194 4.40 15.32 9.64
N MET A 195 5.16 14.55 10.41
CA MET A 195 5.73 13.30 9.95
C MET A 195 4.73 12.16 10.17
N LEU A 196 4.29 11.52 9.09
CA LEU A 196 3.55 10.26 9.19
C LEU A 196 4.52 9.14 9.47
N MET A 197 4.36 8.51 10.61
CA MET A 197 5.29 7.49 11.06
C MET A 197 4.60 6.21 11.49
N LEU A 198 5.37 5.15 11.44
CA LEU A 198 5.07 3.85 12.03
C LEU A 198 6.07 3.64 13.17
N TYR A 199 5.56 3.33 14.34
CA TYR A 199 6.34 3.14 15.54
C TYR A 199 5.88 1.90 16.30
N GLU A 200 6.80 1.29 17.03
CA GLU A 200 6.49 0.14 17.86
C GLU A 200 5.76 0.60 19.13
N ALA A 201 4.65 -0.06 19.41
CA ALA A 201 3.89 0.18 20.64
C ALA A 201 4.56 -0.53 21.85
N ASN A 202 3.84 -0.64 22.98
CA ASN A 202 4.38 -1.21 24.23
C ASN A 202 4.80 -2.68 24.14
N GLN A 203 4.40 -3.40 23.10
CA GLN A 203 4.76 -4.80 22.88
C GLN A 203 5.55 -4.90 21.58
N ALA A 204 6.65 -5.65 21.61
CA ALA A 204 7.48 -5.91 20.45
C ALA A 204 6.66 -6.49 19.28
N GLY A 205 6.88 -5.97 18.08
CA GLY A 205 6.16 -6.37 16.86
C GLY A 205 4.76 -5.77 16.70
N GLN A 206 4.29 -4.97 17.65
CA GLN A 206 3.03 -4.22 17.50
C GLN A 206 3.31 -2.81 17.02
N TYR A 207 3.04 -2.58 15.76
CA TYR A 207 3.23 -1.28 15.12
C TYR A 207 1.94 -0.48 15.07
N ARG A 208 2.09 0.84 15.15
CA ARG A 208 1.02 1.82 15.01
C ARG A 208 1.44 2.93 14.07
N VAL A 209 0.46 3.48 13.38
CA VAL A 209 0.64 4.59 12.44
C VAL A 209 0.04 5.85 13.05
N GLY A 210 0.74 6.97 12.91
CA GLY A 210 0.25 8.26 13.36
C GLY A 210 1.20 9.40 13.02
N TYR A 211 0.80 10.60 13.39
CA TYR A 211 1.50 11.83 13.06
C TYR A 211 2.23 12.42 14.28
N VAL A 212 3.44 12.87 14.02
CA VAL A 212 4.23 13.67 14.97
C VAL A 212 4.47 15.05 14.37
N ASN A 213 4.24 16.09 15.18
CA ASN A 213 4.54 17.45 14.77
C ASN A 213 6.05 17.62 14.54
N GLY A 214 6.45 17.92 13.32
CA GLY A 214 7.85 18.10 12.95
C GLY A 214 8.55 19.23 13.72
N ALA A 215 7.83 20.25 14.17
CA ALA A 215 8.39 21.30 15.02
C ALA A 215 8.78 20.82 16.43
N LYS A 216 8.29 19.65 16.87
CA LYS A 216 8.61 19.05 18.16
C LYS A 216 9.75 18.03 18.10
N ILE A 217 10.19 17.65 16.91
CA ILE A 217 11.35 16.79 16.71
C ILE A 217 12.61 17.61 16.93
N LYS A 218 13.43 17.21 17.91
CA LYS A 218 14.75 17.79 18.17
C LYS A 218 15.79 17.17 17.24
N GLY A 219 16.84 17.92 16.96
CA GLY A 219 17.92 17.49 16.09
C GLY A 219 17.60 17.58 14.60
N LYS A 220 18.34 16.83 13.80
CA LYS A 220 18.18 16.82 12.34
C LYS A 220 16.87 16.11 11.95
N LYS A 221 16.04 16.82 11.19
CA LYS A 221 14.82 16.22 10.62
C LYS A 221 15.19 15.28 9.48
N PRO A 222 14.49 14.14 9.35
CA PRO A 222 14.73 13.22 8.24
C PRO A 222 14.33 13.88 6.89
N ASN A 223 15.11 13.59 5.86
CA ASN A 223 14.80 13.99 4.50
C ASN A 223 13.79 12.98 3.94
N LEU A 224 12.55 13.38 3.79
CA LEU A 224 11.44 12.55 3.33
C LEU A 224 10.63 13.33 2.30
N ASP A 225 9.97 12.59 1.41
CA ASP A 225 9.05 13.16 0.42
C ASP A 225 7.81 13.78 1.11
N ILE A 226 7.15 14.69 0.42
CA ILE A 226 5.83 15.20 0.81
C ILE A 226 4.78 14.17 0.40
N LEU A 227 3.82 13.92 1.28
CA LEU A 227 2.75 12.95 1.05
C LEU A 227 1.65 13.55 0.18
N THR A 228 1.18 12.75 -0.75
CA THR A 228 0.03 13.07 -1.62
C THR A 228 -1.13 12.12 -1.31
N TRP A 229 -2.34 12.68 -1.18
CA TRP A 229 -3.57 11.97 -0.85
C TRP A 229 -4.64 12.17 -1.90
N ASP A 230 -5.43 11.12 -2.19
CA ASP A 230 -6.58 11.18 -3.13
C ASP A 230 -7.69 12.14 -2.68
N ARG A 231 -7.99 12.18 -1.38
CA ARG A 231 -9.04 13.03 -0.77
C ARG A 231 -10.43 12.88 -1.38
N SER A 232 -10.83 11.65 -1.69
CA SER A 232 -12.13 11.34 -2.30
C SER A 232 -13.21 11.12 -1.24
N SER A 233 -14.43 11.66 -1.49
CA SER A 233 -15.58 11.44 -0.61
C SER A 233 -16.12 10.02 -0.78
N CYS A 234 -16.27 9.30 0.31
CA CYS A 234 -16.76 7.92 0.35
C CYS A 234 -17.81 7.71 1.44
N GLU A 235 -18.46 6.57 1.40
CA GLU A 235 -19.41 6.13 2.41
C GLU A 235 -19.06 4.70 2.85
N VAL A 236 -19.19 4.41 4.13
CA VAL A 236 -19.05 3.06 4.68
C VAL A 236 -20.23 2.20 4.24
N LEU A 237 -19.98 1.16 3.45
CA LEU A 237 -21.00 0.24 2.92
C LEU A 237 -21.47 -0.77 3.99
N THR A 238 -20.52 -1.26 4.78
CA THR A 238 -20.73 -2.25 5.83
C THR A 238 -20.08 -1.77 7.10
N ALA A 239 -20.79 -1.83 8.22
CA ALA A 239 -20.26 -1.43 9.52
C ALA A 239 -18.87 -2.03 9.75
N THR A 240 -17.92 -1.20 10.11
CA THR A 240 -16.50 -1.58 10.24
C THR A 240 -15.84 -0.86 11.41
N THR A 241 -14.58 -1.15 11.65
CA THR A 241 -13.76 -0.51 12.70
C THR A 241 -12.65 0.31 12.08
N LEU A 242 -12.43 1.50 12.61
CA LEU A 242 -11.26 2.31 12.33
C LEU A 242 -10.15 1.93 13.31
N THR A 243 -8.95 1.68 12.80
CA THR A 243 -7.77 1.35 13.60
C THR A 243 -6.57 2.21 13.19
N ASP A 244 -5.62 2.40 14.08
CA ASP A 244 -4.32 3.00 13.78
C ASP A 244 -3.24 1.95 13.44
N ASP A 245 -3.65 0.70 13.30
CA ASP A 245 -2.79 -0.45 13.06
C ASP A 245 -3.34 -1.31 11.93
N PRO A 246 -2.76 -1.25 10.73
CA PRO A 246 -3.22 -2.04 9.58
C PRO A 246 -2.90 -3.54 9.73
N ALA A 247 -2.24 -3.97 10.79
CA ALA A 247 -2.00 -5.38 11.09
C ALA A 247 -3.08 -5.99 11.99
N LEU A 248 -4.05 -5.20 12.45
CA LEU A 248 -5.13 -5.60 13.37
C LEU A 248 -4.67 -6.19 14.70
N THR A 249 -3.42 -5.97 15.08
CA THR A 249 -2.95 -6.36 16.42
C THR A 249 -3.36 -5.32 17.47
N GLY A 250 -3.91 -4.20 16.99
CA GLY A 250 -4.05 -3.01 17.75
C GLY A 250 -5.45 -2.66 18.20
N LYS A 251 -5.54 -1.46 18.73
CA LYS A 251 -6.76 -0.92 19.31
C LYS A 251 -7.64 -0.32 18.25
N VAL A 252 -8.91 -0.58 18.34
CA VAL A 252 -9.96 0.13 17.64
C VAL A 252 -9.94 1.60 18.08
N LEU A 253 -9.91 2.52 17.13
CA LEU A 253 -10.07 3.95 17.41
C LEU A 253 -11.54 4.28 17.59
N THR A 254 -12.38 3.79 16.69
CA THR A 254 -13.85 3.91 16.75
C THR A 254 -14.52 2.87 15.87
N HIS A 255 -15.84 2.72 16.03
CA HIS A 255 -16.69 1.94 15.13
C HIS A 255 -17.38 2.88 14.15
N LEU A 256 -17.41 2.49 12.88
CA LEU A 256 -18.05 3.23 11.81
C LEU A 256 -19.28 2.47 11.32
N PRO A 257 -20.49 2.95 11.60
CA PRO A 257 -21.73 2.38 11.05
C PRO A 257 -21.76 2.47 9.52
N ALA A 258 -22.53 1.59 8.88
CA ALA A 258 -22.86 1.76 7.47
C ALA A 258 -23.55 3.13 7.25
N GLY A 259 -23.29 3.75 6.11
CA GLY A 259 -23.76 5.10 5.79
C GLY A 259 -22.89 6.24 6.34
N THR A 260 -21.86 5.94 7.15
CA THR A 260 -20.91 6.98 7.62
C THR A 260 -20.15 7.58 6.45
N LYS A 261 -20.16 8.91 6.35
CA LYS A 261 -19.37 9.64 5.35
C LYS A 261 -17.93 9.79 5.83
N VAL A 262 -16.99 9.48 4.95
CA VAL A 262 -15.54 9.53 5.22
C VAL A 262 -14.81 10.08 4.01
N THR A 263 -13.58 10.55 4.22
CA THR A 263 -12.68 10.91 3.12
C THR A 263 -11.67 9.79 2.92
N TYR A 264 -11.67 9.18 1.76
CA TYR A 264 -10.64 8.24 1.35
C TYR A 264 -9.35 8.99 1.03
N LEU A 265 -8.23 8.52 1.55
CA LEU A 265 -6.92 9.13 1.35
C LEU A 265 -6.02 8.27 0.47
N SER A 266 -5.96 6.98 0.72
CA SER A 266 -5.12 6.05 -0.03
C SER A 266 -5.44 4.60 0.34
N THR A 267 -4.89 3.63 -0.38
CA THR A 267 -4.83 2.22 0.03
C THR A 267 -3.39 1.85 0.36
N MET A 268 -3.17 1.25 1.52
CA MET A 268 -1.88 0.73 1.96
C MET A 268 -1.93 -0.79 2.09
N TYR A 269 -0.77 -1.43 2.02
CA TYR A 269 -0.67 -2.88 1.98
C TYR A 269 0.32 -3.40 3.04
N ASN A 270 -0.09 -4.43 3.76
CA ASN A 270 0.84 -5.30 4.51
C ASN A 270 0.83 -6.72 3.90
N SER A 271 -0.05 -7.60 4.21
CA SER A 271 -0.37 -8.83 3.48
C SER A 271 -1.77 -8.76 2.86
N THR A 272 -2.49 -7.73 3.20
CA THR A 272 -3.84 -7.41 2.71
C THR A 272 -3.91 -5.91 2.41
N ALA A 273 -4.96 -5.50 1.71
CA ALA A 273 -5.22 -4.11 1.41
C ALA A 273 -6.01 -3.44 2.55
N TRP A 274 -5.63 -2.22 2.90
CA TRP A 274 -6.25 -1.37 3.91
C TRP A 274 -6.50 0.02 3.34
N ASP A 275 -7.73 0.50 3.44
CA ASP A 275 -8.05 1.85 3.03
C ASP A 275 -7.77 2.81 4.18
N TYR A 276 -6.88 3.78 3.93
CA TYR A 276 -6.54 4.85 4.85
C TYR A 276 -7.52 5.99 4.64
N ILE A 277 -8.23 6.36 5.69
CA ILE A 277 -9.34 7.32 5.62
C ILE A 277 -9.20 8.42 6.66
N GLU A 278 -9.93 9.53 6.42
CA GLU A 278 -10.14 10.60 7.37
C GLU A 278 -11.63 10.65 7.76
N THR A 279 -11.90 10.79 9.06
CA THR A 279 -13.24 10.91 9.64
C THR A 279 -13.18 11.81 10.89
N THR A 280 -14.25 11.84 11.66
CA THR A 280 -14.33 12.58 12.93
C THR A 280 -14.68 11.64 14.08
N ILE A 281 -13.91 11.73 15.17
CA ILE A 281 -14.17 11.05 16.44
C ILE A 281 -14.36 12.12 17.52
N ASP A 282 -15.48 12.12 18.21
CA ASP A 282 -15.79 13.10 19.28
C ASP A 282 -15.55 14.57 18.86
N GLY A 283 -15.88 14.91 17.61
CA GLY A 283 -15.68 16.24 17.05
C GLY A 283 -14.26 16.56 16.60
N GLN A 284 -13.32 15.63 16.74
CA GLN A 284 -11.92 15.81 16.34
C GLN A 284 -11.62 15.01 15.06
N VAL A 285 -10.88 15.61 14.14
CA VAL A 285 -10.40 14.90 12.93
C VAL A 285 -9.54 13.72 13.34
N ALA A 286 -9.78 12.58 12.70
CA ALA A 286 -9.03 11.35 12.90
C ALA A 286 -8.78 10.67 11.56
N ARG A 287 -7.59 10.09 11.41
CA ARG A 287 -7.24 9.21 10.30
C ARG A 287 -6.90 7.83 10.82
N GLY A 288 -7.17 6.83 10.00
CA GLY A 288 -6.88 5.45 10.33
C GLY A 288 -7.23 4.52 9.18
N PHE A 289 -7.19 3.23 9.47
CA PHE A 289 -7.35 2.16 8.50
C PHE A 289 -8.68 1.44 8.71
N VAL A 290 -9.30 1.10 7.59
CA VAL A 290 -10.41 0.16 7.50
C VAL A 290 -10.05 -0.93 6.48
N PRO A 291 -10.59 -2.16 6.56
CA PRO A 291 -10.37 -3.18 5.54
C PRO A 291 -10.85 -2.69 4.17
N SER A 292 -10.02 -2.85 3.14
CA SER A 292 -10.42 -2.50 1.77
C SER A 292 -11.65 -3.27 1.32
N GLY A 293 -12.53 -2.58 0.59
CA GLY A 293 -13.81 -3.12 0.15
C GLY A 293 -14.97 -2.81 1.10
N THR A 294 -14.74 -2.11 2.21
CA THR A 294 -15.80 -1.65 3.12
C THR A 294 -16.37 -0.28 2.74
N LEU A 295 -15.74 0.41 1.79
CA LEU A 295 -16.15 1.74 1.34
C LEU A 295 -16.84 1.72 -0.02
N SER A 296 -17.83 2.60 -0.21
CA SER A 296 -18.29 2.96 -1.55
C SER A 296 -17.30 3.95 -2.13
N ILE A 297 -16.61 3.53 -3.17
CA ILE A 297 -15.70 4.41 -3.91
C ILE A 297 -16.49 5.23 -4.97
N THR A 298 -17.72 5.60 -4.65
CA THR A 298 -18.61 6.34 -5.57
C THR A 298 -18.19 7.79 -5.82
N GLY A 299 -17.19 8.28 -5.09
CA GLY A 299 -16.70 9.63 -5.21
C GLY A 299 -15.20 9.71 -5.46
N ILE A 300 -14.53 8.63 -5.80
CA ILE A 300 -13.20 8.77 -6.38
C ILE A 300 -13.42 9.59 -7.63
N ASP A 301 -12.95 10.82 -7.56
CA ASP A 301 -12.95 11.68 -8.72
C ASP A 301 -12.10 10.98 -9.78
N ILE A 302 -12.80 10.43 -10.74
CA ILE A 302 -12.27 9.68 -11.86
C ILE A 302 -11.73 10.70 -12.87
N THR A 303 -11.27 11.86 -12.39
CA THR A 303 -10.54 12.79 -13.22
C THR A 303 -9.26 12.13 -13.65
N GLU A 304 -9.09 11.98 -14.93
CA GLU A 304 -7.82 11.65 -15.56
C GLU A 304 -6.84 12.75 -15.19
N GLY A 305 -5.94 12.50 -14.33
CA GLY A 305 -4.99 13.47 -13.81
C GLY A 305 -4.86 13.46 -12.30
N GLY A 306 -5.63 12.64 -11.62
CA GLY A 306 -5.26 12.22 -10.28
C GLY A 306 -3.94 11.47 -10.41
N ASN A 307 -2.89 12.08 -9.93
CA ASN A 307 -1.56 11.50 -9.85
C ASN A 307 -1.70 10.14 -9.18
N GLY A 308 -1.73 9.10 -10.01
CA GLY A 308 -1.71 7.72 -9.54
C GLY A 308 -0.32 7.39 -9.04
#